data_58d4c0712ef1adc535bdc70947b3a743
#
_entry.id   58d4c0712ef1adc535bdc70947b3a743
#
_cell.length_a   1.000
_cell.length_b   1.000
_cell.length_c   1.000
_cell.angle_alpha   90.00
_cell.angle_beta   90.00
_cell.angle_gamma   90.00
#
_symmetry.space_group_name_H-M   'P 1'
#
loop_
_entity.id
_entity.type
_entity.pdbx_description
1 polymer ?
#
loop_
_entity_poly.entity_id
_entity_poly.type
_entity_poly.pdbx_seq_one_letter_code
_entity_poly.pdbx_strand_id
1 'polypeptide(L)'
;RAAGLALGHISARTRTGRQVVLLAAVCAVLAQRTGIRRCVFASVSGNRFRLRLREYVGSLAQDGLLALDVAEPTFDELVARAAKATLAANTNSVFDATRLWRIIDQVGHERGTSFTRDFSLNDMSTHFGLTDESGAIGAVGDVGAALPETQVHWMESARFPVVLMCNPAKLAPELMLGLTSDTRYVDEAEVATLLRGVEGLLVAAAGGNLPLARVGEVSGVAPVVRDEDWVCVDGCWVRLSAVRRLVRDALRTQALVVGPPLVAYLTATAGISTAAAAHAACMAVLAEPGRHTAMAPGHYVLCDGVPEVPGEERSWRALPVIAEGDGRVKQSG
;
A
#
# COMPACT_ATOMS: atom_id res chain seq x y z
N ARG A 1 -10.72 7.16 23.76
CA ARG A 1 -11.03 8.57 24.11
C ARG A 1 -9.86 9.49 23.77
N ALA A 2 -8.63 9.16 24.17
CA ALA A 2 -7.43 9.95 23.91
C ALA A 2 -7.29 10.34 22.41
N ALA A 3 -7.31 9.35 21.51
CA ALA A 3 -7.19 9.59 20.07
C ALA A 3 -8.36 10.44 19.50
N GLY A 4 -9.59 10.29 20.00
CA GLY A 4 -10.73 11.12 19.57
C GLY A 4 -10.57 12.58 19.95
N LEU A 5 -10.11 12.86 21.17
CA LEU A 5 -9.74 14.22 21.62
C LEU A 5 -8.59 14.79 20.78
N ALA A 6 -7.54 14.00 20.56
CA ALA A 6 -6.39 14.38 19.74
C ALA A 6 -6.81 14.76 18.31
N LEU A 7 -7.66 13.95 17.67
CA LEU A 7 -8.25 14.25 16.36
C LEU A 7 -8.96 15.62 16.36
N GLY A 8 -9.72 15.93 17.42
CA GLY A 8 -10.38 17.23 17.58
C GLY A 8 -9.40 18.41 17.60
N HIS A 9 -8.33 18.31 18.41
CA HIS A 9 -7.31 19.36 18.51
C HIS A 9 -6.57 19.58 17.19
N ILE A 10 -6.14 18.48 16.54
CA ILE A 10 -5.42 18.57 15.27
C ILE A 10 -6.34 19.11 14.17
N SER A 11 -7.58 18.64 14.10
CA SER A 11 -8.60 19.08 13.15
C SER A 11 -8.85 20.61 13.27
N ALA A 12 -9.00 21.10 14.50
CA ALA A 12 -9.19 22.54 14.77
C ALA A 12 -7.95 23.35 14.34
N ARG A 13 -6.74 22.89 14.67
CA ARG A 13 -5.48 23.57 14.33
C ARG A 13 -5.24 23.60 12.82
N THR A 14 -5.46 22.49 12.13
CA THR A 14 -5.20 22.35 10.70
C THR A 14 -6.38 22.80 9.83
N ARG A 15 -7.54 23.07 10.42
CA ARG A 15 -8.80 23.36 9.74
C ARG A 15 -9.19 22.28 8.74
N THR A 16 -8.98 21.02 9.11
CA THR A 16 -9.17 19.85 8.26
C THR A 16 -10.08 18.84 8.97
N GLY A 17 -10.93 18.12 8.25
CA GLY A 17 -11.81 17.11 8.85
C GLY A 17 -11.04 16.01 9.57
N ARG A 18 -11.60 15.48 10.67
CA ARG A 18 -11.00 14.42 11.52
C ARG A 18 -10.63 13.17 10.75
N GLN A 19 -11.44 12.80 9.75
CA GLN A 19 -11.17 11.65 8.87
C GLN A 19 -9.86 11.81 8.06
N VAL A 20 -9.55 13.04 7.63
CA VAL A 20 -8.31 13.32 6.88
C VAL A 20 -7.10 13.32 7.81
N VAL A 21 -7.27 13.83 9.04
CA VAL A 21 -6.23 13.76 10.07
C VAL A 21 -5.91 12.28 10.40
N LEU A 22 -6.95 11.46 10.59
CA LEU A 22 -6.78 10.02 10.83
C LEU A 22 -6.07 9.33 9.66
N LEU A 23 -6.48 9.63 8.43
CA LEU A 23 -5.82 9.11 7.22
C LEU A 23 -4.33 9.45 7.20
N ALA A 24 -3.97 10.71 7.49
CA ALA A 24 -2.57 11.13 7.54
C ALA A 24 -1.79 10.35 8.62
N ALA A 25 -2.39 10.13 9.80
CA ALA A 25 -1.76 9.37 10.88
C ALA A 25 -1.55 7.89 10.49
N VAL A 26 -2.56 7.24 9.91
CA VAL A 26 -2.45 5.86 9.43
C VAL A 26 -1.36 5.74 8.36
N CYS A 27 -1.33 6.64 7.38
CA CYS A 27 -0.29 6.63 6.34
C CYS A 27 1.11 6.89 6.91
N ALA A 28 1.26 7.78 7.89
CA ALA A 28 2.55 8.04 8.54
C ALA A 28 3.06 6.80 9.29
N VAL A 29 2.18 6.12 10.03
CA VAL A 29 2.52 4.88 10.76
C VAL A 29 2.84 3.73 9.79
N LEU A 30 2.08 3.56 8.73
CA LEU A 30 2.35 2.55 7.70
C LEU A 30 3.67 2.82 6.97
N ALA A 31 3.95 4.09 6.64
CA ALA A 31 5.23 4.48 6.03
C ALA A 31 6.41 4.22 6.97
N GLN A 32 6.27 4.51 8.26
CA GLN A 32 7.26 4.20 9.29
C GLN A 32 7.51 2.69 9.38
N ARG A 33 6.44 1.88 9.38
CA ARG A 33 6.54 0.42 9.48
C ARG A 33 7.15 -0.22 8.25
N THR A 34 6.71 0.19 7.06
CA THR A 34 7.08 -0.46 5.78
C THR A 34 8.34 0.11 5.14
N GLY A 35 8.73 1.33 5.50
CA GLY A 35 9.76 2.09 4.79
C GLY A 35 9.30 2.60 3.40
N ILE A 36 8.03 2.40 3.03
CA ILE A 36 7.43 2.90 1.78
C ILE A 36 6.78 4.25 2.06
N ARG A 37 7.37 5.31 1.52
CA ARG A 37 6.89 6.69 1.76
C ARG A 37 5.66 7.05 0.91
N ARG A 38 5.47 6.40 -0.23
CA ARG A 38 4.33 6.65 -1.12
C ARG A 38 3.23 5.62 -0.86
N CYS A 39 2.20 6.04 -0.12
CA CYS A 39 1.01 5.25 0.12
C CYS A 39 0.05 5.36 -1.07
N VAL A 40 -0.26 4.24 -1.73
CA VAL A 40 -1.26 4.16 -2.82
C VAL A 40 -2.25 3.06 -2.47
N PHE A 41 -3.53 3.41 -2.38
CA PHE A 41 -4.56 2.46 -1.97
C PHE A 41 -5.97 2.85 -2.39
N ALA A 42 -6.89 1.92 -2.24
CA ALA A 42 -8.31 2.13 -2.49
C ALA A 42 -8.97 2.84 -1.28
N SER A 43 -9.67 3.94 -1.53
CA SER A 43 -10.53 4.61 -0.56
C SER A 43 -11.97 4.51 -1.03
N VAL A 44 -12.83 3.87 -0.22
CA VAL A 44 -14.24 3.69 -0.58
C VAL A 44 -14.95 5.04 -0.56
N SER A 45 -15.57 5.41 -1.68
CA SER A 45 -16.40 6.60 -1.84
C SER A 45 -17.85 6.20 -2.06
N GLY A 46 -18.77 6.76 -1.27
CA GLY A 46 -20.20 6.54 -1.42
C GLY A 46 -20.82 7.19 -2.66
N ASN A 47 -20.09 8.07 -3.35
CA ASN A 47 -20.48 8.78 -4.59
C ASN A 47 -21.84 9.53 -4.52
N ARG A 48 -22.23 9.94 -3.29
CA ARG A 48 -23.49 10.66 -3.03
C ARG A 48 -23.34 12.18 -2.89
N PHE A 49 -22.23 12.72 -3.36
CA PHE A 49 -21.94 14.16 -3.29
C PHE A 49 -22.78 15.02 -4.25
N ARG A 50 -23.38 14.42 -5.28
CA ARG A 50 -24.33 15.11 -6.16
C ARG A 50 -25.71 15.09 -5.55
N LEU A 51 -26.41 16.25 -5.47
CA LEU A 51 -27.72 16.39 -4.85
C LEU A 51 -28.72 15.34 -5.34
N ARG A 52 -28.80 15.10 -6.66
CA ARG A 52 -29.70 14.11 -7.28
C ARG A 52 -29.44 12.66 -6.87
N LEU A 53 -28.26 12.35 -6.29
CA LEU A 53 -27.88 11.01 -5.88
C LEU A 53 -28.00 10.78 -4.36
N ARG A 54 -28.34 11.83 -3.60
CA ARG A 54 -28.43 11.71 -2.13
C ARG A 54 -29.51 10.72 -1.69
N GLU A 55 -30.64 10.73 -2.36
CA GLU A 55 -31.80 9.88 -2.05
C GLU A 55 -31.89 8.61 -2.93
N TYR A 56 -30.88 8.39 -3.77
CA TYR A 56 -30.86 7.19 -4.62
C TYR A 56 -30.79 5.92 -3.78
N VAL A 57 -31.72 4.99 -4.00
CA VAL A 57 -31.75 3.67 -3.35
C VAL A 57 -30.95 2.70 -4.20
N GLY A 58 -29.80 2.28 -3.68
CA GLY A 58 -28.89 1.35 -4.37
C GLY A 58 -27.42 1.64 -4.06
N SER A 59 -26.53 0.75 -4.50
CA SER A 59 -25.08 0.93 -4.32
C SER A 59 -24.52 1.87 -5.38
N LEU A 60 -23.86 2.94 -4.94
CA LEU A 60 -23.07 3.86 -5.77
C LEU A 60 -21.60 3.86 -5.35
N ALA A 61 -21.27 3.04 -4.34
CA ALA A 61 -19.92 3.00 -3.80
C ALA A 61 -18.94 2.46 -4.84
N GLN A 62 -17.83 3.17 -4.98
CA GLN A 62 -16.67 2.77 -5.78
C GLN A 62 -15.39 3.11 -5.04
N ASP A 63 -14.31 2.45 -5.38
CA ASP A 63 -13.00 2.70 -4.81
C ASP A 63 -12.33 3.88 -5.54
N GLY A 64 -12.20 5.01 -4.87
CA GLY A 64 -11.31 6.08 -5.33
C GLY A 64 -9.85 5.68 -5.11
N LEU A 65 -8.99 5.89 -6.11
CA LEU A 65 -7.55 5.69 -5.93
C LEU A 65 -6.96 6.89 -5.17
N LEU A 66 -6.45 6.64 -3.96
CA LEU A 66 -5.77 7.63 -3.15
C LEU A 66 -4.26 7.40 -3.22
N ALA A 67 -3.51 8.45 -3.53
CA ALA A 67 -2.05 8.45 -3.51
C ALA A 67 -1.56 9.58 -2.59
N LEU A 68 -0.84 9.20 -1.53
CA LEU A 68 -0.30 10.12 -0.54
C LEU A 68 1.19 9.88 -0.37
N ASP A 69 1.99 10.90 -0.60
CA ASP A 69 3.43 10.86 -0.35
C ASP A 69 3.71 11.37 1.07
N VAL A 70 4.30 10.50 1.91
CA VAL A 70 4.68 10.78 3.31
C VAL A 70 6.13 11.31 3.31
N ALA A 71 6.34 12.45 2.65
CA ALA A 71 7.67 13.07 2.51
C ALA A 71 7.74 14.49 3.09
N GLU A 72 6.66 14.94 3.73
CA GLU A 72 6.61 16.27 4.33
C GLU A 72 7.48 16.38 5.59
N PRO A 73 7.96 17.56 5.95
CA PRO A 73 8.75 17.74 7.16
C PRO A 73 7.94 17.59 8.44
N THR A 74 6.65 17.91 8.41
CA THR A 74 5.78 17.93 9.60
C THR A 74 4.44 17.24 9.37
N PHE A 75 3.79 16.86 10.48
CA PHE A 75 2.50 16.18 10.44
C PHE A 75 1.38 17.09 9.92
N ASP A 76 1.37 18.39 10.26
CA ASP A 76 0.34 19.32 9.78
C ASP A 76 0.43 19.52 8.26
N GLU A 77 1.63 19.54 7.68
CA GLU A 77 1.83 19.57 6.24
C GLU A 77 1.38 18.26 5.57
N LEU A 78 1.63 17.11 6.22
CA LEU A 78 1.09 15.83 5.75
C LEU A 78 -0.44 15.83 5.76
N VAL A 79 -1.08 16.36 6.81
CA VAL A 79 -2.55 16.52 6.87
C VAL A 79 -3.05 17.38 5.71
N ALA A 80 -2.39 18.49 5.42
CA ALA A 80 -2.76 19.35 4.30
C ALA A 80 -2.62 18.64 2.94
N ARG A 81 -1.58 17.81 2.78
CA ARG A 81 -1.40 16.97 1.58
C ARG A 81 -2.46 15.87 1.51
N ALA A 82 -2.78 15.22 2.63
CA ALA A 82 -3.84 14.22 2.71
C ALA A 82 -5.21 14.77 2.32
N ALA A 83 -5.52 16.03 2.71
CA ALA A 83 -6.75 16.70 2.30
C ALA A 83 -6.85 16.84 0.77
N LYS A 84 -5.76 17.25 0.11
CA LYS A 84 -5.71 17.34 -1.36
C LYS A 84 -5.84 15.98 -2.02
N ALA A 85 -5.16 14.95 -1.50
CA ALA A 85 -5.23 13.59 -2.02
C ALA A 85 -6.64 13.00 -1.88
N THR A 86 -7.30 13.20 -0.73
CA THR A 86 -8.68 12.77 -0.49
C THR A 86 -9.66 13.45 -1.44
N LEU A 87 -9.52 14.77 -1.65
CA LEU A 87 -10.36 15.49 -2.60
C LEU A 87 -10.18 14.96 -4.03
N ALA A 88 -8.94 14.71 -4.45
CA ALA A 88 -8.64 14.15 -5.76
C ALA A 88 -9.22 12.74 -5.93
N ALA A 89 -9.06 11.85 -4.93
CA ALA A 89 -9.62 10.51 -4.93
C ALA A 89 -11.16 10.54 -5.05
N ASN A 90 -11.83 11.36 -4.23
CA ASN A 90 -13.28 11.48 -4.26
C ASN A 90 -13.81 12.07 -5.57
N THR A 91 -13.12 13.08 -6.13
CA THR A 91 -13.52 13.68 -7.41
C THR A 91 -13.45 12.69 -8.56
N ASN A 92 -12.48 11.77 -8.53
CA ASN A 92 -12.24 10.77 -9.55
C ASN A 92 -12.81 9.37 -9.20
N SER A 93 -13.66 9.25 -8.17
CA SER A 93 -14.21 7.97 -7.72
C SER A 93 -15.38 7.43 -8.56
N VAL A 94 -15.87 8.20 -9.54
CA VAL A 94 -16.86 7.74 -10.51
C VAL A 94 -16.16 7.40 -11.82
N PHE A 95 -16.05 6.11 -12.12
CA PHE A 95 -15.32 5.62 -13.29
C PHE A 95 -15.99 4.38 -13.90
N ASP A 96 -15.63 4.07 -15.15
CA ASP A 96 -15.97 2.80 -15.80
C ASP A 96 -15.06 1.69 -15.23
N ALA A 97 -15.64 0.79 -14.44
CA ALA A 97 -14.91 -0.30 -13.79
C ALA A 97 -14.22 -1.22 -14.80
N THR A 98 -14.84 -1.51 -15.95
CA THR A 98 -14.25 -2.37 -16.99
C THR A 98 -13.00 -1.74 -17.58
N ARG A 99 -13.06 -0.42 -17.85
CA ARG A 99 -11.90 0.32 -18.36
C ARG A 99 -10.78 0.41 -17.33
N LEU A 100 -11.14 0.64 -16.06
CA LEU A 100 -10.14 0.70 -14.98
C LEU A 100 -9.39 -0.63 -14.84
N TRP A 101 -10.09 -1.75 -14.83
CA TRP A 101 -9.44 -3.06 -14.73
C TRP A 101 -8.50 -3.35 -15.89
N ARG A 102 -8.86 -2.98 -17.12
CA ARG A 102 -7.92 -3.10 -18.26
C ARG A 102 -6.65 -2.28 -18.05
N ILE A 103 -6.78 -1.04 -17.52
CA ILE A 103 -5.63 -0.19 -17.23
C ILE A 103 -4.76 -0.82 -16.13
N ILE A 104 -5.39 -1.35 -15.06
CA ILE A 104 -4.68 -2.02 -13.96
C ILE A 104 -3.91 -3.23 -14.49
N ASP A 105 -4.55 -4.07 -15.30
CA ASP A 105 -3.90 -5.25 -15.90
C ASP A 105 -2.74 -4.86 -16.82
N GLN A 106 -2.93 -3.83 -17.65
CA GLN A 106 -1.88 -3.30 -18.51
C GLN A 106 -0.69 -2.78 -17.70
N VAL A 107 -0.95 -1.91 -16.70
CA VAL A 107 0.11 -1.34 -15.85
C VAL A 107 0.79 -2.45 -15.03
N GLY A 108 0.02 -3.42 -14.52
CA GLY A 108 0.57 -4.59 -13.83
C GLY A 108 1.52 -5.37 -14.72
N HIS A 109 1.12 -5.64 -15.96
CA HIS A 109 1.97 -6.31 -16.96
C HIS A 109 3.24 -5.49 -17.25
N GLU A 110 3.11 -4.20 -17.51
CA GLU A 110 4.24 -3.31 -17.78
C GLU A 110 5.25 -3.22 -16.63
N ARG A 111 4.76 -3.26 -15.39
CA ARG A 111 5.58 -3.18 -14.17
C ARG A 111 6.07 -4.55 -13.68
N GLY A 112 5.59 -5.64 -14.26
CA GLY A 112 5.94 -6.98 -13.83
C GLY A 112 5.34 -7.36 -12.46
N THR A 113 4.19 -6.78 -12.09
CA THR A 113 3.54 -7.02 -10.80
C THR A 113 2.05 -7.33 -10.98
N SER A 114 1.48 -8.10 -10.06
CA SER A 114 0.02 -8.21 -9.96
C SER A 114 -0.51 -7.12 -9.05
N PHE A 115 -1.61 -6.48 -9.44
CA PHE A 115 -2.30 -5.54 -8.57
C PHE A 115 -3.03 -6.31 -7.47
N THR A 116 -2.65 -6.05 -6.23
CA THR A 116 -3.34 -6.54 -5.04
C THR A 116 -3.83 -5.35 -4.23
N ARG A 117 -5.00 -5.48 -3.61
CA ARG A 117 -5.51 -4.47 -2.67
C ARG A 117 -4.86 -4.72 -1.31
N ASP A 118 -3.60 -4.35 -1.16
CA ASP A 118 -2.86 -4.59 0.07
C ASP A 118 -3.36 -3.73 1.23
N PHE A 119 -3.80 -2.50 0.93
CA PHE A 119 -4.44 -1.63 1.91
C PHE A 119 -5.70 -0.99 1.34
N SER A 120 -6.74 -0.87 2.17
CA SER A 120 -7.99 -0.17 1.84
C SER A 120 -8.47 0.67 3.02
N LEU A 121 -9.03 1.83 2.72
CA LEU A 121 -9.71 2.68 3.70
C LEU A 121 -11.21 2.69 3.41
N ASN A 122 -12.01 2.30 4.41
CA ASN A 122 -13.46 2.35 4.36
C ASN A 122 -13.99 3.17 5.54
N ASP A 123 -14.19 4.47 5.34
CA ASP A 123 -14.71 5.34 6.40
C ASP A 123 -16.22 5.11 6.60
N MET A 124 -16.55 4.47 7.70
CA MET A 124 -17.92 4.14 8.11
C MET A 124 -18.47 5.15 9.14
N SER A 125 -17.69 6.14 9.57
CA SER A 125 -18.04 7.05 10.68
C SER A 125 -19.33 7.82 10.46
N THR A 126 -19.65 8.14 9.20
CA THR A 126 -20.89 8.85 8.85
C THR A 126 -22.11 7.93 8.69
N HIS A 127 -21.90 6.62 8.48
CA HIS A 127 -22.99 5.67 8.21
C HIS A 127 -23.75 5.28 9.47
N PHE A 128 -23.08 5.22 10.61
CA PHE A 128 -23.69 4.76 11.86
C PHE A 128 -24.26 5.91 12.71
N GLY A 129 -24.06 7.16 12.30
CA GLY A 129 -24.50 8.32 13.09
C GLY A 129 -23.87 8.40 14.49
N LEU A 130 -22.76 7.68 14.70
CA LEU A 130 -22.09 7.56 15.99
C LEU A 130 -21.12 8.72 16.28
N THR A 131 -20.78 9.51 15.26
CA THR A 131 -19.85 10.63 15.40
C THR A 131 -20.64 11.89 15.77
N ASP A 132 -20.42 12.41 16.96
CA ASP A 132 -20.87 13.72 17.37
C ASP A 132 -19.70 14.72 17.28
N GLU A 133 -19.72 15.55 16.24
CA GLU A 133 -18.69 16.56 16.01
C GLU A 133 -18.98 17.88 16.76
N SER A 134 -20.17 18.01 17.37
CA SER A 134 -20.58 19.22 18.07
C SER A 134 -20.01 19.32 19.48
N GLY A 135 -19.45 18.23 20.04
CA GLY A 135 -18.87 18.17 21.35
C GLY A 135 -17.70 19.15 21.55
N ALA A 136 -17.64 19.81 22.70
CA ALA A 136 -16.52 20.65 23.07
C ALA A 136 -15.20 19.87 23.00
N ILE A 137 -14.21 20.40 22.34
CA ILE A 137 -12.84 19.89 22.35
C ILE A 137 -12.33 20.16 23.78
N GLY A 138 -12.07 19.11 24.58
CA GLY A 138 -11.50 19.24 25.95
C GLY A 138 -10.14 19.95 25.93
N ALA A 139 -9.54 20.17 27.08
CA ALA A 139 -8.18 20.72 27.14
C ALA A 139 -7.16 19.73 26.55
N VAL A 140 -6.06 20.24 25.97
CA VAL A 140 -4.98 19.38 25.44
C VAL A 140 -4.42 18.44 26.51
N GLY A 141 -4.39 18.87 27.78
CA GLY A 141 -3.98 18.04 28.92
C GLY A 141 -4.87 16.81 29.14
N ASP A 142 -6.13 16.84 28.73
CA ASP A 142 -7.07 15.72 28.87
C ASP A 142 -6.73 14.58 27.90
N VAL A 143 -6.04 14.86 26.81
CA VAL A 143 -5.65 13.87 25.79
C VAL A 143 -4.74 12.79 26.41
N GLY A 144 -3.67 13.21 27.10
CA GLY A 144 -2.76 12.28 27.78
C GLY A 144 -3.42 11.53 28.95
N ALA A 145 -4.28 12.24 29.71
CA ALA A 145 -4.99 11.64 30.83
C ALA A 145 -5.97 10.52 30.41
N ALA A 146 -6.48 10.57 29.19
CA ALA A 146 -7.42 9.58 28.66
C ALA A 146 -6.75 8.32 28.06
N LEU A 147 -5.40 8.27 27.91
CA LEU A 147 -4.68 7.12 27.36
C LEU A 147 -4.98 5.78 28.09
N PRO A 148 -5.05 5.74 29.46
CA PRO A 148 -5.36 4.49 30.15
C PRO A 148 -6.76 3.92 29.85
N GLU A 149 -7.66 4.71 29.28
CA GLU A 149 -9.01 4.27 28.91
C GLU A 149 -9.02 3.47 27.59
N THR A 150 -7.90 3.48 26.83
CA THR A 150 -7.84 2.82 25.52
C THR A 150 -7.86 1.32 25.64
N GLN A 151 -8.77 0.69 24.90
CA GLN A 151 -8.91 -0.75 24.80
C GLN A 151 -8.66 -1.19 23.37
N VAL A 152 -7.96 -2.31 23.21
CA VAL A 152 -7.76 -3.01 21.93
C VAL A 152 -8.38 -4.39 22.06
N HIS A 153 -9.29 -4.71 21.16
CA HIS A 153 -9.98 -5.99 21.13
C HIS A 153 -9.68 -6.70 19.83
N TRP A 154 -9.36 -7.97 19.92
CA TRP A 154 -9.26 -8.84 18.76
C TRP A 154 -10.58 -9.56 18.53
N MET A 155 -11.02 -9.63 17.27
CA MET A 155 -12.19 -10.37 16.85
C MET A 155 -11.91 -11.10 15.55
N GLU A 156 -12.23 -12.37 15.50
CA GLU A 156 -12.23 -13.09 14.23
C GLU A 156 -13.36 -12.59 13.33
N SER A 157 -13.05 -12.40 12.08
CA SER A 157 -14.03 -11.95 11.09
C SER A 157 -13.99 -12.80 9.81
N ALA A 158 -15.02 -12.66 8.98
CA ALA A 158 -15.04 -13.30 7.68
C ALA A 158 -13.87 -12.83 6.81
N ARG A 159 -13.41 -13.67 5.89
CA ARG A 159 -12.28 -13.39 5.00
C ARG A 159 -12.61 -12.22 4.06
N PHE A 160 -11.78 -11.21 4.06
CA PHE A 160 -11.84 -10.09 3.13
C PHE A 160 -10.74 -10.22 2.07
N PRO A 161 -10.98 -9.74 0.83
CA PRO A 161 -10.00 -9.80 -0.26
C PRO A 161 -8.96 -8.66 -0.20
N VAL A 162 -8.54 -8.27 1.01
CA VAL A 162 -7.52 -7.24 1.26
C VAL A 162 -6.56 -7.73 2.34
N VAL A 163 -5.31 -7.30 2.29
CA VAL A 163 -4.32 -7.65 3.32
C VAL A 163 -4.59 -6.88 4.61
N LEU A 164 -4.88 -5.59 4.50
CA LEU A 164 -5.21 -4.73 5.64
C LEU A 164 -6.29 -3.73 5.24
N MET A 165 -7.38 -3.64 6.03
CA MET A 165 -8.43 -2.66 5.82
C MET A 165 -8.63 -1.82 7.08
N CYS A 166 -8.60 -0.50 6.91
CA CYS A 166 -8.86 0.47 7.95
C CYS A 166 -10.32 0.92 7.90
N ASN A 167 -11.04 0.72 9.00
CA ASN A 167 -12.47 0.99 9.14
C ASN A 167 -12.71 1.93 10.33
N PRO A 168 -12.61 3.26 10.17
CA PRO A 168 -13.09 4.17 11.21
C PRO A 168 -14.61 4.11 11.28
N ALA A 169 -15.14 3.79 12.47
CA ALA A 169 -16.57 3.69 12.72
C ALA A 169 -17.09 4.91 13.53
N LYS A 170 -16.22 5.55 14.34
CA LYS A 170 -16.52 6.74 15.14
C LYS A 170 -15.28 7.62 15.23
N LEU A 171 -15.42 8.93 15.08
CA LEU A 171 -14.30 9.86 15.13
C LEU A 171 -14.34 10.81 16.33
N ALA A 172 -15.49 10.94 16.98
CA ALA A 172 -15.71 11.83 18.12
C ALA A 172 -16.90 11.38 18.97
N PRO A 173 -16.90 11.66 20.29
CA PRO A 173 -15.78 12.16 21.09
C PRO A 173 -14.69 11.11 21.31
N GLU A 174 -14.96 9.84 21.00
CA GLU A 174 -14.02 8.72 21.06
C GLU A 174 -13.72 8.23 19.65
N LEU A 175 -12.47 7.87 19.39
CA LEU A 175 -12.12 7.15 18.17
C LEU A 175 -12.49 5.66 18.33
N MET A 176 -13.29 5.15 17.40
CA MET A 176 -13.50 3.72 17.21
C MET A 176 -12.92 3.35 15.84
N LEU A 177 -11.78 2.69 15.88
CA LEU A 177 -11.00 2.33 14.69
C LEU A 177 -10.81 0.82 14.62
N GLY A 178 -11.31 0.20 13.56
CA GLY A 178 -11.05 -1.20 13.23
C GLY A 178 -9.94 -1.34 12.21
N LEU A 179 -9.02 -2.28 12.43
CA LEU A 179 -8.12 -2.78 11.39
C LEU A 179 -8.47 -4.25 11.15
N THR A 180 -8.98 -4.57 9.96
CA THR A 180 -9.19 -5.94 9.51
C THR A 180 -7.97 -6.40 8.73
N SER A 181 -7.38 -7.55 9.08
CA SER A 181 -6.17 -8.05 8.45
C SER A 181 -6.30 -9.49 7.96
N ASP A 182 -5.55 -9.83 6.92
CA ASP A 182 -5.24 -11.22 6.59
C ASP A 182 -4.08 -11.68 7.47
N THR A 183 -4.38 -12.55 8.45
CA THR A 183 -3.41 -13.00 9.47
C THR A 183 -2.22 -13.75 8.92
N ARG A 184 -2.24 -14.15 7.65
CA ARG A 184 -1.07 -14.72 6.97
C ARG A 184 0.03 -13.69 6.73
N TYR A 185 -0.31 -12.38 6.71
CA TYR A 185 0.59 -11.27 6.41
C TYR A 185 0.72 -10.28 7.56
N VAL A 186 -0.38 -10.02 8.28
CA VAL A 186 -0.42 -9.05 9.38
C VAL A 186 -1.17 -9.71 10.54
N ASP A 187 -0.44 -10.22 11.51
CA ASP A 187 -0.98 -10.92 12.67
C ASP A 187 -1.62 -9.98 13.71
N GLU A 188 -2.22 -10.56 14.75
CA GLU A 188 -2.87 -9.82 15.84
C GLU A 188 -1.92 -8.83 16.53
N ALA A 189 -0.69 -9.26 16.82
CA ALA A 189 0.29 -8.43 17.51
C ALA A 189 0.70 -7.22 16.66
N GLU A 190 0.85 -7.43 15.35
CA GLU A 190 1.13 -6.36 14.40
C GLU A 190 -0.05 -5.39 14.29
N VAL A 191 -1.29 -5.87 14.19
CA VAL A 191 -2.50 -5.03 14.18
C VAL A 191 -2.57 -4.18 15.45
N ALA A 192 -2.36 -4.78 16.62
CA ALA A 192 -2.35 -4.05 17.89
C ALA A 192 -1.25 -2.98 17.93
N THR A 193 -0.07 -3.29 17.40
CA THR A 193 1.06 -2.36 17.29
C THR A 193 0.72 -1.17 16.40
N LEU A 194 0.11 -1.41 15.23
CA LEU A 194 -0.32 -0.34 14.32
C LEU A 194 -1.41 0.54 14.95
N LEU A 195 -2.42 -0.03 15.60
CA LEU A 195 -3.49 0.73 16.27
C LEU A 195 -2.94 1.63 17.36
N ARG A 196 -2.08 1.11 18.24
CA ARG A 196 -1.41 1.88 19.29
C ARG A 196 -0.47 2.93 18.71
N GLY A 197 0.20 2.60 17.61
CA GLY A 197 1.06 3.55 16.90
C GLY A 197 0.30 4.74 16.35
N VAL A 198 -0.88 4.52 15.76
CA VAL A 198 -1.78 5.60 15.30
C VAL A 198 -2.23 6.46 16.48
N GLU A 199 -2.62 5.87 17.59
CA GLU A 199 -2.99 6.62 18.80
C GLU A 199 -1.82 7.43 19.34
N GLY A 200 -0.65 6.81 19.50
CA GLY A 200 0.56 7.49 20.01
C GLY A 200 0.95 8.70 19.17
N LEU A 201 0.88 8.56 17.84
CA LEU A 201 1.14 9.67 16.92
C LEU A 201 0.10 10.80 17.08
N LEU A 202 -1.19 10.46 17.12
CA LEU A 202 -2.25 11.46 17.29
C LEU A 202 -2.12 12.20 18.61
N VAL A 203 -1.89 11.48 19.71
CA VAL A 203 -1.71 12.07 21.05
C VAL A 203 -0.52 13.01 21.08
N ALA A 204 0.63 12.61 20.53
CA ALA A 204 1.82 13.46 20.45
C ALA A 204 1.60 14.71 19.59
N ALA A 205 0.85 14.58 18.49
CA ALA A 205 0.55 15.68 17.58
C ALA A 205 -0.57 16.62 18.09
N ALA A 206 -1.33 16.25 19.14
CA ALA A 206 -2.42 17.08 19.66
C ALA A 206 -1.92 18.41 20.23
N GLY A 207 -0.78 18.41 20.92
CA GLY A 207 -0.20 19.59 21.56
C GLY A 207 0.48 20.56 20.61
N GLY A 208 0.77 20.18 19.37
CA GLY A 208 1.48 21.03 18.41
C GLY A 208 1.86 20.28 17.13
N ASN A 209 2.41 21.03 16.17
CA ASN A 209 2.90 20.47 14.94
C ASN A 209 4.13 19.56 15.19
N LEU A 210 4.09 18.30 14.76
CA LEU A 210 5.09 17.28 15.02
C LEU A 210 5.98 17.05 13.80
N PRO A 211 7.33 17.07 13.92
CA PRO A 211 8.20 16.63 12.84
C PRO A 211 7.98 15.16 12.49
N LEU A 212 7.79 14.81 11.20
CA LEU A 212 7.56 13.42 10.77
C LEU A 212 8.75 12.50 11.08
N ALA A 213 9.95 13.02 11.22
CA ALA A 213 11.12 12.24 11.66
C ALA A 213 10.93 11.61 13.06
N ARG A 214 10.02 12.15 13.89
CA ARG A 214 9.72 11.63 15.24
C ARG A 214 8.60 10.58 15.25
N VAL A 215 8.00 10.23 14.11
CA VAL A 215 6.91 9.27 14.07
C VAL A 215 7.29 7.94 14.72
N GLY A 216 8.48 7.40 14.43
CA GLY A 216 8.95 6.15 15.04
C GLY A 216 9.04 6.22 16.57
N GLU A 217 9.54 7.36 17.10
CA GLU A 217 9.65 7.62 18.53
C GLU A 217 8.28 7.67 19.22
N VAL A 218 7.36 8.51 18.69
CA VAL A 218 6.10 8.77 19.37
C VAL A 218 5.05 7.67 19.15
N SER A 219 5.13 6.94 18.04
CA SER A 219 4.23 5.82 17.76
C SER A 219 4.71 4.50 18.37
N GLY A 220 5.99 4.38 18.73
CA GLY A 220 6.60 3.13 19.14
C GLY A 220 6.70 2.07 18.01
N VAL A 221 6.39 2.45 16.76
CA VAL A 221 6.38 1.52 15.62
C VAL A 221 7.77 1.48 14.98
N ALA A 222 8.44 0.34 15.12
CA ALA A 222 9.72 0.09 14.47
C ALA A 222 9.55 -0.27 12.99
N PRO A 223 10.49 0.12 12.11
CA PRO A 223 10.51 -0.35 10.73
C PRO A 223 10.63 -1.88 10.65
N VAL A 224 10.06 -2.48 9.61
CA VAL A 224 10.30 -3.91 9.29
C VAL A 224 11.78 -4.10 8.98
N VAL A 225 12.41 -5.00 9.72
CA VAL A 225 13.79 -5.42 9.43
C VAL A 225 13.78 -6.34 8.21
N ARG A 226 14.57 -6.00 7.20
CA ARG A 226 14.73 -6.78 5.97
C ARG A 226 16.17 -7.22 5.82
N ASP A 227 16.38 -8.48 5.48
CA ASP A 227 17.67 -9.04 5.15
C ASP A 227 18.12 -8.66 3.72
N GLU A 228 19.27 -9.14 3.29
CA GLU A 228 19.86 -8.87 1.97
C GLU A 228 19.05 -9.46 0.79
N ASP A 229 18.12 -10.39 1.07
CA ASP A 229 17.22 -10.96 0.05
C ASP A 229 16.11 -9.99 -0.36
N TRP A 230 15.87 -8.91 0.42
CA TRP A 230 14.88 -7.91 0.10
C TRP A 230 15.48 -6.73 -0.65
N VAL A 231 14.85 -6.37 -1.78
CA VAL A 231 15.19 -5.19 -2.56
C VAL A 231 13.94 -4.35 -2.83
N CYS A 232 14.10 -3.02 -2.89
CA CYS A 232 13.03 -2.13 -3.26
C CYS A 232 13.13 -1.82 -4.76
N VAL A 233 12.14 -2.24 -5.53
CA VAL A 233 12.05 -2.04 -6.97
C VAL A 233 10.76 -1.30 -7.28
N ASP A 234 10.87 -0.14 -7.92
CA ASP A 234 9.72 0.68 -8.32
C ASP A 234 8.72 0.95 -7.18
N GLY A 235 9.24 1.17 -5.96
CA GLY A 235 8.46 1.43 -4.75
C GLY A 235 7.82 0.19 -4.11
N CYS A 236 8.16 -1.01 -4.59
CA CYS A 236 7.70 -2.28 -4.03
C CYS A 236 8.85 -3.05 -3.41
N TRP A 237 8.63 -3.63 -2.21
CA TRP A 237 9.58 -4.56 -1.62
C TRP A 237 9.38 -5.95 -2.18
N VAL A 238 10.43 -6.53 -2.77
CA VAL A 238 10.43 -7.88 -3.34
C VAL A 238 11.58 -8.71 -2.78
N ARG A 239 11.39 -10.02 -2.70
CA ARG A 239 12.44 -10.96 -2.34
C ARG A 239 13.12 -11.49 -3.59
N LEU A 240 14.43 -11.33 -3.68
CA LEU A 240 15.21 -11.87 -4.82
C LEU A 240 15.07 -13.38 -4.95
N SER A 241 15.01 -14.11 -3.84
CA SER A 241 14.75 -15.57 -3.84
C SER A 241 13.37 -15.91 -4.42
N ALA A 242 12.34 -15.10 -4.16
CA ALA A 242 11.01 -15.27 -4.74
C ALA A 242 11.00 -14.94 -6.24
N VAL A 243 11.71 -13.88 -6.65
CA VAL A 243 11.88 -13.54 -8.08
C VAL A 243 12.62 -14.64 -8.84
N ARG A 244 13.72 -15.18 -8.27
CA ARG A 244 14.45 -16.31 -8.85
C ARG A 244 13.59 -17.55 -8.99
N ARG A 245 12.73 -17.81 -8.00
CA ARG A 245 11.77 -18.93 -8.05
C ARG A 245 10.72 -18.69 -9.14
N LEU A 246 10.16 -17.49 -9.24
CA LEU A 246 9.21 -17.12 -10.28
C LEU A 246 9.80 -17.36 -11.68
N VAL A 247 11.00 -16.86 -11.93
CA VAL A 247 11.70 -17.02 -13.23
C VAL A 247 11.95 -18.49 -13.55
N ARG A 248 12.42 -19.27 -12.58
CA ARG A 248 12.66 -20.71 -12.75
C ARG A 248 11.36 -21.48 -13.06
N ASP A 249 10.29 -21.22 -12.31
CA ASP A 249 9.00 -21.91 -12.45
C ASP A 249 8.33 -21.56 -13.79
N ALA A 250 8.45 -20.29 -14.23
CA ALA A 250 7.86 -19.77 -15.45
C ALA A 250 8.62 -20.22 -16.71
N LEU A 251 9.94 -20.13 -16.71
CA LEU A 251 10.74 -20.28 -17.92
C LEU A 251 11.30 -21.69 -18.08
N ARG A 252 11.45 -22.45 -16.98
CA ARG A 252 11.95 -23.83 -16.95
C ARG A 252 13.27 -24.02 -17.72
N THR A 253 14.12 -22.99 -17.68
CA THR A 253 15.45 -22.98 -18.30
C THR A 253 16.47 -22.46 -17.29
N GLN A 254 17.76 -22.57 -17.61
CA GLN A 254 18.80 -21.95 -16.80
C GLN A 254 18.63 -20.42 -16.85
N ALA A 255 18.62 -19.81 -15.67
CA ALA A 255 18.48 -18.38 -15.57
C ALA A 255 19.20 -17.82 -14.33
N LEU A 256 19.66 -16.58 -14.43
CA LEU A 256 20.17 -15.79 -13.32
C LEU A 256 19.36 -14.50 -13.22
N VAL A 257 18.91 -14.16 -12.02
CA VAL A 257 18.29 -12.86 -11.73
C VAL A 257 19.23 -12.03 -10.91
N VAL A 258 19.50 -10.82 -11.36
CA VAL A 258 20.31 -9.79 -10.70
C VAL A 258 19.50 -8.52 -10.50
N GLY A 259 19.94 -7.62 -9.66
CA GLY A 259 19.32 -6.31 -9.49
C GLY A 259 19.37 -5.78 -8.08
N PRO A 260 18.82 -4.58 -7.81
CA PRO A 260 18.00 -3.70 -8.66
C PRO A 260 18.81 -2.88 -9.70
N PRO A 261 18.28 -2.58 -10.90
CA PRO A 261 16.98 -3.05 -11.42
C PRO A 261 16.99 -4.57 -11.70
N LEU A 262 15.81 -5.21 -11.66
CA LEU A 262 15.70 -6.66 -11.89
C LEU A 262 15.96 -7.00 -13.35
N VAL A 263 17.04 -7.73 -13.61
CA VAL A 263 17.42 -8.24 -14.93
C VAL A 263 17.49 -9.76 -14.86
N ALA A 264 16.87 -10.44 -15.82
CA ALA A 264 16.96 -11.90 -15.96
C ALA A 264 17.83 -12.25 -17.18
N TYR A 265 18.96 -12.92 -16.94
CA TYR A 265 19.72 -13.63 -17.95
C TYR A 265 19.17 -15.03 -18.04
N LEU A 266 18.91 -15.53 -19.24
CA LEU A 266 18.37 -16.88 -19.45
C LEU A 266 18.85 -17.49 -20.75
N THR A 267 18.89 -18.84 -20.77
CA THR A 267 19.14 -19.57 -22.01
C THR A 267 17.88 -19.58 -22.87
N ALA A 268 17.98 -19.14 -24.11
CA ALA A 268 16.87 -19.17 -25.06
C ALA A 268 16.44 -20.61 -25.37
N THR A 269 15.15 -20.80 -25.56
CA THR A 269 14.54 -22.07 -25.92
C THR A 269 13.54 -21.87 -27.05
N ALA A 270 13.09 -22.96 -27.70
CA ALA A 270 12.07 -22.88 -28.75
C ALA A 270 10.77 -22.20 -28.29
N GLY A 271 10.41 -22.36 -26.99
CA GLY A 271 9.22 -21.74 -26.41
C GLY A 271 9.46 -20.32 -25.88
N ILE A 272 10.72 -19.96 -25.58
CA ILE A 272 11.11 -18.66 -25.01
C ILE A 272 12.26 -18.11 -25.85
N SER A 273 11.93 -17.43 -26.95
CA SER A 273 12.88 -16.87 -27.91
C SER A 273 12.89 -15.32 -27.93
N THR A 274 12.01 -14.66 -27.15
CA THR A 274 11.93 -13.21 -27.06
C THR A 274 11.74 -12.75 -25.62
N ALA A 275 12.15 -11.52 -25.29
CA ALA A 275 11.92 -10.91 -23.99
C ALA A 275 10.43 -10.82 -23.66
N ALA A 276 9.58 -10.53 -24.66
CA ALA A 276 8.12 -10.47 -24.45
C ALA A 276 7.53 -11.85 -24.09
N ALA A 277 8.00 -12.94 -24.71
CA ALA A 277 7.55 -14.30 -24.35
C ALA A 277 8.00 -14.68 -22.93
N ALA A 278 9.25 -14.35 -22.55
CA ALA A 278 9.75 -14.57 -21.19
C ALA A 278 8.94 -13.80 -20.15
N HIS A 279 8.65 -12.53 -20.43
CA HIS A 279 7.85 -11.69 -19.53
C HIS A 279 6.42 -12.22 -19.38
N ALA A 280 5.75 -12.55 -20.49
CA ALA A 280 4.39 -13.09 -20.45
C ALA A 280 4.32 -14.41 -19.67
N ALA A 281 5.31 -15.30 -19.80
CA ALA A 281 5.40 -16.52 -19.00
C ALA A 281 5.55 -16.21 -17.50
N CYS A 282 6.41 -15.26 -17.13
CA CYS A 282 6.55 -14.82 -15.74
C CYS A 282 5.25 -14.24 -15.18
N MET A 283 4.54 -13.40 -15.96
CA MET A 283 3.26 -12.82 -15.54
C MET A 283 2.17 -13.86 -15.35
N ALA A 284 2.11 -14.91 -16.18
CA ALA A 284 1.16 -16.00 -16.01
C ALA A 284 1.35 -16.74 -14.68
N VAL A 285 2.59 -17.03 -14.30
CA VAL A 285 2.93 -17.68 -13.01
C VAL A 285 2.77 -16.72 -11.84
N LEU A 286 3.06 -15.42 -12.03
CA LEU A 286 2.92 -14.41 -10.98
C LEU A 286 1.45 -14.25 -10.51
N ALA A 287 0.48 -14.51 -11.38
CA ALA A 287 -0.94 -14.48 -11.06
C ALA A 287 -1.38 -15.60 -10.09
N GLU A 288 -0.55 -16.62 -9.88
CA GLU A 288 -0.84 -17.71 -8.94
C GLU A 288 -0.79 -17.24 -7.48
N PRO A 289 -1.59 -17.83 -6.57
CA PRO A 289 -1.56 -17.48 -5.15
C PRO A 289 -0.17 -17.71 -4.52
N GLY A 290 0.20 -16.85 -3.57
CA GLY A 290 1.46 -17.00 -2.81
C GLY A 290 2.69 -16.35 -3.45
N ARG A 291 2.50 -15.54 -4.51
CA ARG A 291 3.59 -14.84 -5.20
C ARG A 291 3.76 -13.36 -4.81
N HIS A 292 3.13 -12.90 -3.73
CA HIS A 292 3.06 -11.48 -3.34
C HIS A 292 4.41 -10.79 -3.11
N THR A 293 5.47 -11.55 -2.85
CA THR A 293 6.83 -11.01 -2.66
C THR A 293 7.70 -11.11 -3.89
N ALA A 294 7.12 -11.50 -5.03
CA ALA A 294 7.81 -11.59 -6.30
C ALA A 294 7.36 -10.47 -7.26
N MET A 295 8.22 -10.17 -8.21
CA MET A 295 7.97 -9.27 -9.34
C MET A 295 8.64 -9.88 -10.57
N ALA A 296 8.03 -9.81 -11.73
CA ALA A 296 8.68 -10.21 -12.96
C ALA A 296 9.84 -9.23 -13.28
N PRO A 297 10.97 -9.72 -13.79
CA PRO A 297 12.07 -8.86 -14.18
C PRO A 297 11.65 -7.78 -15.18
N GLY A 298 12.23 -6.57 -15.01
CA GLY A 298 11.97 -5.47 -15.92
C GLY A 298 12.78 -5.55 -17.23
N HIS A 299 13.78 -6.42 -17.27
CA HIS A 299 14.62 -6.63 -18.45
C HIS A 299 15.05 -8.09 -18.57
N TYR A 300 15.09 -8.60 -19.79
CA TYR A 300 15.45 -9.98 -20.11
C TYR A 300 16.56 -10.02 -21.15
N VAL A 301 17.59 -10.83 -20.90
CA VAL A 301 18.70 -11.09 -21.82
C VAL A 301 18.69 -12.58 -22.13
N LEU A 302 18.36 -12.94 -23.37
CA LEU A 302 18.29 -14.31 -23.86
C LEU A 302 19.61 -14.66 -24.52
N CYS A 303 20.32 -15.64 -23.96
CA CYS A 303 21.66 -16.04 -24.41
C CYS A 303 21.61 -17.37 -25.18
N ASP A 304 22.60 -17.54 -26.05
CA ASP A 304 22.85 -18.80 -26.75
C ASP A 304 23.66 -19.74 -25.84
N GLY A 305 22.96 -20.71 -25.23
CA GLY A 305 23.59 -21.72 -24.36
C GLY A 305 23.58 -21.38 -22.87
N VAL A 306 24.27 -22.21 -22.11
CA VAL A 306 24.43 -22.15 -20.66
C VAL A 306 25.85 -21.70 -20.34
N PRO A 307 26.05 -20.70 -19.44
CA PRO A 307 27.39 -20.26 -19.07
C PRO A 307 28.12 -21.31 -18.23
N GLU A 308 29.47 -21.23 -18.21
CA GLU A 308 30.31 -22.13 -17.38
C GLU A 308 29.98 -22.01 -15.88
N VAL A 309 29.70 -20.79 -15.41
CA VAL A 309 29.32 -20.52 -14.03
C VAL A 309 27.95 -19.83 -13.99
N PRO A 310 26.84 -20.59 -13.93
CA PRO A 310 25.48 -20.04 -14.03
C PRO A 310 25.11 -19.06 -12.90
N GLY A 311 25.81 -19.10 -11.76
CA GLY A 311 25.60 -18.19 -10.64
C GLY A 311 26.25 -16.80 -10.77
N GLU A 312 27.08 -16.59 -11.80
CA GLU A 312 27.83 -15.35 -11.99
C GLU A 312 27.33 -14.56 -13.21
N GLU A 313 26.96 -13.31 -13.00
CA GLU A 313 26.52 -12.41 -14.07
C GLU A 313 27.57 -12.24 -15.19
N ARG A 314 28.85 -12.21 -14.80
CA ARG A 314 29.96 -12.10 -15.76
C ARG A 314 29.97 -13.22 -16.79
N SER A 315 29.65 -14.45 -16.35
CA SER A 315 29.62 -15.63 -17.24
C SER A 315 28.45 -15.56 -18.23
N TRP A 316 27.31 -14.98 -17.83
CA TRP A 316 26.19 -14.74 -18.74
C TRP A 316 26.48 -13.64 -19.77
N ARG A 317 27.13 -12.55 -19.33
CA ARG A 317 27.52 -11.43 -20.22
C ARG A 317 28.54 -11.84 -21.27
N ALA A 318 29.25 -12.92 -21.08
CA ALA A 318 30.20 -13.46 -22.06
C ALA A 318 29.56 -14.28 -23.19
N LEU A 319 28.27 -14.67 -23.02
CA LEU A 319 27.57 -15.46 -24.04
C LEU A 319 27.01 -14.55 -25.18
N PRO A 320 26.87 -15.11 -26.39
CA PRO A 320 26.15 -14.44 -27.46
C PRO A 320 24.69 -14.17 -27.05
N VAL A 321 24.23 -12.94 -27.26
CA VAL A 321 22.85 -12.52 -27.00
C VAL A 321 22.01 -12.79 -28.25
N ILE A 322 20.95 -13.59 -28.11
CA ILE A 322 19.98 -13.87 -29.18
C ILE A 322 18.90 -12.79 -29.23
N ALA A 323 18.41 -12.38 -28.06
CA ALA A 323 17.40 -11.34 -27.92
C ALA A 323 17.53 -10.64 -26.56
N GLU A 324 17.18 -9.37 -26.49
CA GLU A 324 17.06 -8.65 -25.23
C GLU A 324 15.94 -7.62 -25.30
N GLY A 325 15.40 -7.22 -24.14
CA GLY A 325 14.36 -6.20 -24.02
C GLY A 325 13.67 -6.18 -22.68
N ASP A 326 12.75 -5.23 -22.56
CA ASP A 326 11.99 -4.98 -21.32
C ASP A 326 10.72 -5.84 -21.16
N GLY A 327 10.46 -6.74 -22.10
CA GLY A 327 9.26 -7.57 -22.07
C GLY A 327 7.96 -6.85 -22.49
N ARG A 328 7.99 -5.54 -22.68
CA ARG A 328 6.81 -4.76 -23.07
C ARG A 328 6.46 -5.05 -24.51
N VAL A 329 5.19 -5.35 -24.77
CA VAL A 329 4.69 -5.39 -26.14
C VAL A 329 4.61 -3.97 -26.64
N LYS A 330 5.46 -3.58 -27.62
CA LYS A 330 5.29 -2.31 -28.31
C LYS A 330 3.92 -2.34 -28.96
N GLN A 331 2.98 -1.53 -28.45
CA GLN A 331 1.72 -1.32 -29.15
C GLN A 331 2.08 -0.71 -30.51
N SER A 332 1.83 -1.47 -31.57
CA SER A 332 1.85 -0.94 -32.93
C SER A 332 0.78 0.14 -32.98
N GLY A 333 1.18 1.41 -33.11
CA GLY A 333 0.31 2.57 -33.21
C GLY A 333 -0.57 2.51 -34.47
#